data_d8054ea47c08ad13d8858878d1a32d77
#
_entry.id   d8054ea47c08ad13d8858878d1a32d77
#
_cell.length_a   1.000
_cell.length_b   1.000
_cell.length_c   1.000
_cell.angle_alpha   90.00
_cell.angle_beta   90.00
_cell.angle_gamma   90.00
#
_symmetry.space_group_name_H-M   'P 1'
#
loop_
_entity.id
_entity.type
_entity.pdbx_description
1 polymer ?
#
loop_
_entity_poly.entity_id
_entity_poly.type
_entity_poly.pdbx_seq_one_letter_code
_entity_poly.pdbx_strand_id
1 'polypeptide(L)'
;LTTHTLYIVDESSMIANDGLSGSAFGMGRLLDDLVQFVYSGMGCRLLLMGDTAQLPPVGEEQSPALFADALKGYGLEVQEVDLTQVVRQEQQSGILWNATRLRQLIAEDACEALPKIKVAGFADIKVLPGDELIDALETCYDRDGLDETIVICRSNKRANIYNNGIRSRILWREDELNTGDLLMVAKNNYYWTEKQKEMDFIANGETAVVRRVRRTRELYGFRFADVTLEFPDYNNFELEANLLLDTLHSDAPALPKADNDRLFYTVLEDYADI
;
A
#
# COMPACT_ATOMS: atom_id res chain seq x y z
N LEU A 1 -26.89 -8.42 9.03
CA LEU A 1 -26.80 -8.47 7.57
C LEU A 1 -27.54 -7.26 7.02
N THR A 2 -26.89 -6.50 6.15
CA THR A 2 -27.48 -5.33 5.45
C THR A 2 -28.45 -5.83 4.37
N THR A 3 -29.46 -5.03 4.07
CA THR A 3 -30.43 -5.29 3.01
C THR A 3 -30.44 -4.12 2.03
N HIS A 4 -30.67 -4.39 0.73
CA HIS A 4 -30.76 -3.36 -0.31
C HIS A 4 -29.56 -2.39 -0.34
N THR A 5 -28.34 -2.93 -0.17
CA THR A 5 -27.10 -2.16 -0.09
C THR A 5 -26.30 -2.33 -1.38
N LEU A 6 -25.75 -1.23 -1.90
CA LEU A 6 -24.73 -1.24 -2.95
C LEU A 6 -23.36 -1.18 -2.28
N TYR A 7 -22.57 -2.21 -2.49
CA TYR A 7 -21.15 -2.23 -2.11
C TYR A 7 -20.34 -1.76 -3.29
N ILE A 8 -19.46 -0.80 -3.05
CA ILE A 8 -18.54 -0.26 -4.06
C ILE A 8 -17.14 -0.59 -3.61
N VAL A 9 -16.39 -1.30 -4.46
CA VAL A 9 -15.00 -1.67 -4.24
C VAL A 9 -14.15 -1.02 -5.30
N ASP A 10 -13.34 -0.07 -4.89
CA ASP A 10 -12.33 0.56 -5.74
C ASP A 10 -11.04 -0.26 -5.74
N GLU A 11 -10.14 0.00 -6.70
CA GLU A 11 -8.87 -0.71 -6.86
C GLU A 11 -9.02 -2.26 -6.91
N SER A 12 -10.09 -2.73 -7.54
CA SER A 12 -10.39 -4.17 -7.64
C SER A 12 -9.36 -4.95 -8.47
N SER A 13 -8.44 -4.27 -9.15
CA SER A 13 -7.27 -4.87 -9.82
C SER A 13 -6.36 -5.66 -8.87
N MET A 14 -6.44 -5.40 -7.57
CA MET A 14 -5.63 -6.08 -6.55
C MET A 14 -6.35 -7.23 -5.84
N ILE A 15 -7.60 -7.54 -6.19
CA ILE A 15 -8.36 -8.65 -5.58
C ILE A 15 -7.88 -9.97 -6.17
N ALA A 16 -7.27 -10.81 -5.33
CA ALA A 16 -6.87 -12.17 -5.66
C ALA A 16 -7.99 -13.19 -5.39
N ASN A 17 -7.95 -14.33 -6.10
CA ASN A 17 -8.77 -15.49 -5.76
C ASN A 17 -7.95 -16.77 -5.59
N ASP A 18 -6.65 -16.73 -5.85
CA ASP A 18 -5.75 -17.81 -5.45
C ASP A 18 -5.50 -17.74 -3.95
N GLY A 19 -5.73 -18.87 -3.26
CA GLY A 19 -5.62 -18.95 -1.80
C GLY A 19 -4.22 -18.57 -1.32
N LEU A 20 -4.10 -17.41 -0.67
CA LEU A 20 -2.89 -17.02 0.03
C LEU A 20 -2.68 -17.98 1.20
N SER A 21 -1.71 -18.89 1.05
CA SER A 21 -1.28 -19.80 2.12
C SER A 21 -0.81 -18.96 3.32
N GLY A 22 -1.63 -18.93 4.39
CA GLY A 22 -1.34 -18.20 5.61
C GLY A 22 -2.27 -17.02 5.90
N SER A 23 -3.38 -16.84 5.21
CA SER A 23 -4.42 -15.91 5.61
C SER A 23 -4.96 -16.29 7.00
N ALA A 24 -4.93 -15.36 7.94
CA ALA A 24 -5.51 -15.54 9.28
C ALA A 24 -7.03 -15.36 9.30
N PHE A 25 -7.62 -14.88 8.19
CA PHE A 25 -9.04 -14.57 8.07
C PHE A 25 -9.61 -15.09 6.75
N GLY A 26 -10.89 -15.49 6.77
CA GLY A 26 -11.60 -16.00 5.61
C GLY A 26 -11.06 -17.34 5.09
N MET A 27 -11.44 -17.68 3.87
CA MET A 27 -10.95 -18.87 3.18
C MET A 27 -9.59 -18.65 2.49
N GLY A 28 -9.02 -17.47 2.60
CA GLY A 28 -7.81 -17.04 1.88
C GLY A 28 -8.06 -16.71 0.39
N ARG A 29 -9.32 -16.72 -0.04
CA ARG A 29 -9.79 -16.43 -1.39
C ARG A 29 -10.66 -15.18 -1.34
N LEU A 30 -10.01 -14.02 -1.51
CA LEU A 30 -10.64 -12.73 -1.21
C LEU A 30 -11.88 -12.45 -2.06
N LEU A 31 -11.89 -12.81 -3.35
CA LEU A 31 -13.05 -12.62 -4.20
C LEU A 31 -14.22 -13.51 -3.77
N ASP A 32 -13.96 -14.79 -3.43
CA ASP A 32 -14.98 -15.70 -2.92
C ASP A 32 -15.61 -15.16 -1.64
N ASP A 33 -14.78 -14.73 -0.69
CA ASP A 33 -15.22 -14.18 0.60
C ASP A 33 -16.05 -12.90 0.40
N LEU A 34 -15.63 -11.99 -0.51
CA LEU A 34 -16.34 -10.77 -0.85
C LEU A 34 -17.72 -11.05 -1.46
N VAL A 35 -17.78 -11.93 -2.46
CA VAL A 35 -19.04 -12.31 -3.14
C VAL A 35 -19.99 -12.96 -2.13
N GLN A 36 -19.48 -13.88 -1.33
CA GLN A 36 -20.29 -14.55 -0.29
C GLN A 36 -20.81 -13.53 0.72
N PHE A 37 -20.00 -12.62 1.19
CA PHE A 37 -20.39 -11.57 2.13
C PHE A 37 -21.50 -10.68 1.57
N VAL A 38 -21.31 -10.13 0.37
CA VAL A 38 -22.27 -9.19 -0.25
C VAL A 38 -23.62 -9.88 -0.52
N TYR A 39 -23.60 -11.07 -1.12
CA TYR A 39 -24.82 -11.76 -1.54
C TYR A 39 -25.44 -12.63 -0.45
N SER A 40 -24.85 -12.68 0.75
CA SER A 40 -25.55 -13.14 1.97
C SER A 40 -26.66 -12.18 2.42
N GLY A 41 -26.61 -10.92 2.00
CA GLY A 41 -27.64 -9.91 2.24
C GLY A 41 -28.72 -9.91 1.16
N MET A 42 -29.96 -9.62 1.55
CA MET A 42 -31.09 -9.60 0.62
C MET A 42 -31.10 -8.32 -0.23
N GLY A 43 -31.12 -8.45 -1.57
CA GLY A 43 -31.20 -7.32 -2.50
C GLY A 43 -29.91 -6.48 -2.56
N CYS A 44 -28.79 -7.03 -2.11
CA CYS A 44 -27.49 -6.38 -2.19
C CYS A 44 -26.90 -6.46 -3.60
N ARG A 45 -26.07 -5.47 -3.94
CA ARG A 45 -25.36 -5.37 -5.22
C ARG A 45 -23.91 -5.02 -4.99
N LEU A 46 -23.06 -5.42 -5.93
CA LEU A 46 -21.62 -5.17 -5.92
C LEU A 46 -21.21 -4.39 -7.17
N LEU A 47 -20.46 -3.32 -6.99
CA LEU A 47 -19.77 -2.58 -8.05
C LEU A 47 -18.27 -2.73 -7.83
N LEU A 48 -17.57 -3.34 -8.77
CA LEU A 48 -16.14 -3.49 -8.78
C LEU A 48 -15.54 -2.49 -9.78
N MET A 49 -14.60 -1.67 -9.32
CA MET A 49 -13.91 -0.69 -10.16
C MET A 49 -12.41 -0.95 -10.11
N GLY A 50 -11.74 -0.89 -11.23
CA GLY A 50 -10.30 -1.11 -11.30
C GLY A 50 -9.76 -0.91 -12.71
N ASP A 51 -8.46 -1.06 -12.86
CA ASP A 51 -7.75 -0.88 -14.11
C ASP A 51 -6.88 -2.10 -14.40
N THR A 52 -7.17 -2.81 -15.48
CA THR A 52 -6.44 -4.01 -15.91
C THR A 52 -4.99 -3.73 -16.35
N ALA A 53 -4.62 -2.47 -16.57
CA ALA A 53 -3.24 -2.06 -16.83
C ALA A 53 -2.45 -1.71 -15.57
N GLN A 54 -3.07 -1.70 -14.39
CA GLN A 54 -2.40 -1.58 -13.11
C GLN A 54 -1.85 -2.93 -12.62
N LEU A 55 -1.09 -2.90 -11.51
CA LEU A 55 -0.49 -4.11 -10.96
C LEU A 55 -1.56 -5.13 -10.57
N PRO A 56 -1.42 -6.38 -11.03
CA PRO A 56 -2.32 -7.46 -10.64
C PRO A 56 -2.03 -7.93 -9.20
N PRO A 57 -2.87 -8.81 -8.64
CA PRO A 57 -2.60 -9.46 -7.36
C PRO A 57 -1.29 -10.25 -7.40
N VAL A 58 -0.64 -10.40 -6.25
CA VAL A 58 0.60 -11.18 -6.15
C VAL A 58 0.35 -12.65 -6.49
N GLY A 59 1.03 -13.14 -7.52
CA GLY A 59 0.93 -14.53 -7.97
C GLY A 59 -0.11 -14.78 -9.07
N GLU A 60 -0.92 -13.77 -9.41
CA GLU A 60 -1.88 -13.83 -10.51
C GLU A 60 -1.46 -12.89 -11.65
N GLU A 61 -1.77 -13.22 -12.88
CA GLU A 61 -1.49 -12.36 -14.04
C GLU A 61 -2.49 -11.21 -14.16
N GLN A 62 -3.72 -11.43 -13.68
CA GLN A 62 -4.81 -10.46 -13.71
C GLN A 62 -5.77 -10.74 -12.56
N SER A 63 -6.45 -9.70 -12.06
CA SER A 63 -7.47 -9.87 -11.02
C SER A 63 -8.75 -10.48 -11.60
N PRO A 64 -9.23 -11.61 -11.08
CA PRO A 64 -10.50 -12.20 -11.52
C PRO A 64 -11.72 -11.29 -11.23
N ALA A 65 -11.59 -10.32 -10.32
CA ALA A 65 -12.65 -9.39 -9.98
C ALA A 65 -13.01 -8.41 -11.11
N LEU A 66 -12.13 -8.23 -12.11
CA LEU A 66 -12.35 -7.33 -13.25
C LEU A 66 -12.82 -8.07 -14.52
N PHE A 67 -13.11 -9.37 -14.44
CA PHE A 67 -13.56 -10.14 -15.59
C PHE A 67 -15.00 -10.64 -15.41
N ALA A 68 -15.88 -10.24 -16.32
CA ALA A 68 -17.29 -10.63 -16.28
C ALA A 68 -17.48 -12.15 -16.21
N ASP A 69 -16.66 -12.93 -16.93
CA ASP A 69 -16.80 -14.40 -16.97
C ASP A 69 -16.43 -15.06 -15.64
N ALA A 70 -15.44 -14.54 -14.91
CA ALA A 70 -15.13 -15.00 -13.55
C ALA A 70 -16.30 -14.76 -12.60
N LEU A 71 -16.92 -13.58 -12.67
CA LEU A 71 -18.06 -13.21 -11.83
C LEU A 71 -19.33 -13.96 -12.20
N LYS A 72 -19.57 -14.24 -13.49
CA LYS A 72 -20.67 -15.12 -13.93
C LYS A 72 -20.54 -16.55 -13.39
N GLY A 73 -19.30 -17.01 -13.14
CA GLY A 73 -19.03 -18.30 -12.50
C GLY A 73 -19.67 -18.44 -11.11
N TYR A 74 -19.96 -17.36 -10.42
CA TYR A 74 -20.72 -17.33 -9.15
C TYR A 74 -22.25 -17.33 -9.35
N GLY A 75 -22.73 -17.44 -10.59
CA GLY A 75 -24.16 -17.36 -10.90
C GLY A 75 -24.73 -15.93 -10.88
N LEU A 76 -23.85 -14.91 -10.95
CA LEU A 76 -24.24 -13.52 -10.93
C LEU A 76 -24.60 -13.00 -12.33
N GLU A 77 -25.57 -12.09 -12.39
CA GLU A 77 -25.83 -11.28 -13.57
C GLU A 77 -24.85 -10.09 -13.57
N VAL A 78 -23.98 -10.02 -14.58
CA VAL A 78 -22.88 -9.06 -14.64
C VAL A 78 -23.05 -8.11 -15.81
N GLN A 79 -22.87 -6.83 -15.55
CA GLN A 79 -22.74 -5.78 -16.57
C GLN A 79 -21.32 -5.20 -16.48
N GLU A 80 -20.65 -5.10 -17.61
CA GLU A 80 -19.29 -4.56 -17.72
C GLU A 80 -19.32 -3.26 -18.52
N VAL A 81 -18.55 -2.28 -18.06
CA VAL A 81 -18.42 -0.95 -18.72
C VAL A 81 -16.96 -0.52 -18.70
N ASP A 82 -16.41 -0.26 -19.88
CA ASP A 82 -15.07 0.30 -20.04
C ASP A 82 -15.08 1.82 -20.13
N LEU A 83 -14.31 2.48 -19.25
CA LEU A 83 -14.06 3.91 -19.28
C LEU A 83 -12.74 4.19 -20.00
N THR A 84 -12.81 4.57 -21.27
CA THR A 84 -11.63 4.76 -22.13
C THR A 84 -11.15 6.22 -22.22
N GLN A 85 -11.97 7.18 -21.80
CA GLN A 85 -11.61 8.60 -21.88
C GLN A 85 -10.78 9.03 -20.67
N VAL A 86 -9.56 9.52 -20.92
CA VAL A 86 -8.69 10.11 -19.90
C VAL A 86 -9.06 11.56 -19.65
N VAL A 87 -9.41 11.91 -18.41
CA VAL A 87 -9.89 13.25 -18.02
C VAL A 87 -8.88 13.98 -17.13
N ARG A 88 -7.99 13.26 -16.42
CA ARG A 88 -7.16 13.80 -15.33
C ARG A 88 -5.91 14.57 -15.75
N GLN A 89 -5.51 14.54 -17.03
CA GLN A 89 -4.23 15.11 -17.46
C GLN A 89 -4.37 15.96 -18.71
N GLU A 90 -3.51 16.98 -18.83
CA GLU A 90 -3.46 17.86 -20.00
C GLU A 90 -2.96 17.10 -21.24
N GLN A 91 -3.47 17.45 -22.42
CA GLN A 91 -3.13 16.81 -23.69
C GLN A 91 -1.63 16.91 -24.06
N GLN A 92 -0.88 17.82 -23.43
CA GLN A 92 0.55 18.01 -23.66
C GLN A 92 1.44 17.29 -22.63
N SER A 93 0.86 16.49 -21.73
CA SER A 93 1.59 15.73 -20.72
C SER A 93 2.37 14.57 -21.32
N GLY A 94 3.67 14.53 -21.08
CA GLY A 94 4.53 13.41 -21.43
C GLY A 94 4.26 12.17 -20.57
N ILE A 95 3.79 12.35 -19.32
CA ILE A 95 3.32 11.27 -18.46
C ILE A 95 2.14 10.58 -19.12
N LEU A 96 1.11 11.33 -19.51
CA LEU A 96 -0.08 10.78 -20.19
C LEU A 96 0.29 10.11 -21.52
N TRP A 97 1.14 10.74 -22.32
CA TRP A 97 1.56 10.19 -23.60
C TRP A 97 2.23 8.81 -23.43
N ASN A 98 3.17 8.69 -22.50
CA ASN A 98 3.87 7.44 -22.24
C ASN A 98 2.94 6.40 -21.62
N ALA A 99 2.09 6.77 -20.66
CA ALA A 99 1.10 5.87 -20.06
C ALA A 99 0.12 5.31 -21.11
N THR A 100 -0.39 6.18 -22.01
CA THR A 100 -1.25 5.74 -23.11
C THR A 100 -0.53 4.79 -24.05
N ARG A 101 0.74 5.07 -24.37
CA ARG A 101 1.54 4.17 -25.21
C ARG A 101 1.78 2.82 -24.57
N LEU A 102 2.07 2.77 -23.26
CA LEU A 102 2.22 1.54 -22.51
C LEU A 102 0.92 0.72 -22.51
N ARG A 103 -0.22 1.38 -22.27
CA ARG A 103 -1.54 0.74 -22.32
C ARG A 103 -1.85 0.14 -23.69
N GLN A 104 -1.49 0.83 -24.77
CA GLN A 104 -1.64 0.30 -26.13
C GLN A 104 -0.79 -0.96 -26.35
N LEU A 105 0.47 -0.96 -25.89
CA LEU A 105 1.34 -2.12 -26.00
C LEU A 105 0.79 -3.35 -25.23
N ILE A 106 0.20 -3.12 -24.07
CA ILE A 106 -0.47 -4.17 -23.28
C ILE A 106 -1.69 -4.71 -24.04
N ALA A 107 -2.53 -3.83 -24.57
CA ALA A 107 -3.72 -4.22 -25.32
C ALA A 107 -3.40 -4.97 -26.63
N GLU A 108 -2.27 -4.66 -27.26
CA GLU A 108 -1.78 -5.30 -28.49
C GLU A 108 -1.00 -6.59 -28.20
N ASP A 109 -0.82 -6.97 -26.93
CA ASP A 109 0.07 -8.06 -26.47
C ASP A 109 1.50 -7.94 -27.01
N ALA A 110 1.95 -6.69 -27.20
CA ALA A 110 3.25 -6.36 -27.80
C ALA A 110 4.33 -6.13 -26.71
N CYS A 111 4.40 -7.05 -25.74
CA CYS A 111 5.28 -6.92 -24.57
C CYS A 111 6.65 -7.62 -24.73
N GLU A 112 7.02 -8.09 -25.92
CA GLU A 112 8.29 -8.79 -26.17
C GLU A 112 9.53 -7.90 -25.96
N ALA A 113 9.40 -6.59 -26.14
CA ALA A 113 10.49 -5.63 -25.97
C ALA A 113 10.22 -4.64 -24.84
N LEU A 114 11.30 -4.21 -24.16
CA LEU A 114 11.19 -3.15 -23.16
C LEU A 114 10.63 -1.86 -23.79
N PRO A 115 9.61 -1.24 -23.20
CA PRO A 115 9.03 -0.02 -23.71
C PRO A 115 10.04 1.13 -23.68
N LYS A 116 10.01 1.96 -24.72
CA LYS A 116 10.85 3.17 -24.79
C LYS A 116 10.04 4.36 -24.29
N ILE A 117 10.51 4.95 -23.20
CA ILE A 117 9.91 6.17 -22.64
C ILE A 117 10.38 7.38 -23.48
N LYS A 118 9.42 8.15 -23.98
CA LYS A 118 9.69 9.39 -24.71
C LYS A 118 9.75 10.55 -23.72
N VAL A 119 10.90 11.20 -23.64
CA VAL A 119 11.14 12.35 -22.75
C VAL A 119 11.18 13.66 -23.54
N ALA A 120 11.80 13.63 -24.74
CA ALA A 120 11.99 14.84 -25.55
C ALA A 120 10.65 15.47 -25.97
N GLY A 121 10.53 16.77 -25.78
CA GLY A 121 9.36 17.57 -26.15
C GLY A 121 8.30 17.70 -25.06
N PHE A 122 8.55 17.20 -23.86
CA PHE A 122 7.65 17.32 -22.71
C PHE A 122 8.34 18.06 -21.55
N ALA A 123 7.60 18.92 -20.87
CA ALA A 123 8.10 19.71 -19.75
C ALA A 123 7.98 18.96 -18.41
N ASP A 124 7.06 18.00 -18.33
CA ASP A 124 6.68 17.24 -17.13
C ASP A 124 7.51 15.95 -16.95
N ILE A 125 8.41 15.61 -17.89
CA ILE A 125 9.30 14.47 -17.80
C ILE A 125 10.75 14.92 -18.02
N LYS A 126 11.64 14.52 -17.12
CA LYS A 126 13.08 14.78 -17.21
C LYS A 126 13.87 13.49 -16.91
N VAL A 127 14.91 13.23 -17.68
CA VAL A 127 15.93 12.23 -17.30
C VAL A 127 16.87 12.88 -16.30
N LEU A 128 17.10 12.20 -15.19
CA LEU A 128 18.00 12.65 -14.15
C LEU A 128 19.20 11.70 -14.07
N PRO A 129 20.45 12.20 -14.25
CA PRO A 129 21.65 11.44 -13.98
C PRO A 129 21.75 11.03 -12.51
N GLY A 130 22.37 9.88 -12.24
CA GLY A 130 22.40 9.35 -10.87
C GLY A 130 23.21 10.22 -9.89
N ASP A 131 24.19 10.95 -10.36
CA ASP A 131 24.99 11.91 -9.59
C ASP A 131 24.24 13.20 -9.23
N GLU A 132 23.20 13.57 -9.99
CA GLU A 132 22.33 14.72 -9.69
C GLU A 132 21.12 14.35 -8.80
N LEU A 133 20.93 13.08 -8.47
CA LEU A 133 19.69 12.60 -7.81
C LEU A 133 19.47 13.23 -6.44
N ILE A 134 20.52 13.32 -5.62
CA ILE A 134 20.42 13.87 -4.26
C ILE A 134 20.00 15.34 -4.30
N ASP A 135 20.68 16.16 -5.11
CA ASP A 135 20.40 17.58 -5.25
C ASP A 135 18.99 17.83 -5.82
N ALA A 136 18.55 16.97 -6.74
CA ALA A 136 17.21 17.06 -7.29
C ALA A 136 16.12 16.69 -6.27
N LEU A 137 16.34 15.67 -5.45
CA LEU A 137 15.40 15.30 -4.37
C LEU A 137 15.35 16.38 -3.30
N GLU A 138 16.49 16.92 -2.89
CA GLU A 138 16.56 18.06 -1.94
C GLU A 138 15.77 19.25 -2.50
N THR A 139 15.97 19.61 -3.75
CA THR A 139 15.23 20.68 -4.43
C THR A 139 13.72 20.42 -4.45
N CYS A 140 13.29 19.17 -4.71
CA CYS A 140 11.87 18.82 -4.72
C CYS A 140 11.28 18.91 -3.31
N TYR A 141 11.97 18.38 -2.30
CA TYR A 141 11.49 18.45 -0.92
C TYR A 141 11.42 19.89 -0.38
N ASP A 142 12.37 20.75 -0.77
CA ASP A 142 12.37 22.16 -0.38
C ASP A 142 11.26 22.96 -1.07
N ARG A 143 10.98 22.65 -2.33
CA ARG A 143 9.99 23.36 -3.14
C ARG A 143 8.57 22.87 -2.89
N ASP A 144 8.38 21.56 -2.92
CA ASP A 144 7.05 20.92 -2.97
C ASP A 144 6.68 20.28 -1.62
N GLY A 145 7.66 19.93 -0.78
CA GLY A 145 7.47 19.24 0.49
C GLY A 145 7.65 17.73 0.38
N LEU A 146 7.79 17.10 1.56
CA LEU A 146 7.93 15.64 1.67
C LEU A 146 6.66 14.91 1.23
N ASP A 147 5.50 15.52 1.46
CA ASP A 147 4.20 14.91 1.19
C ASP A 147 3.87 14.88 -0.31
N GLU A 148 4.44 15.82 -1.08
CA GLU A 148 4.20 15.97 -2.51
C GLU A 148 5.30 15.33 -3.38
N THR A 149 6.32 14.74 -2.75
CA THR A 149 7.47 14.15 -3.45
C THR A 149 7.62 12.67 -3.13
N ILE A 150 7.55 11.80 -4.13
CA ILE A 150 7.66 10.36 -3.97
C ILE A 150 8.75 9.75 -4.85
N VAL A 151 9.48 8.77 -4.32
CA VAL A 151 10.45 7.96 -5.05
C VAL A 151 9.86 6.57 -5.28
N ILE A 152 9.58 6.24 -6.54
CA ILE A 152 9.02 4.94 -6.91
C ILE A 152 10.14 3.95 -7.21
N CYS A 153 10.13 2.80 -6.52
CA CYS A 153 11.12 1.76 -6.62
C CYS A 153 10.51 0.41 -7.00
N ARG A 154 11.32 -0.47 -7.61
CA ARG A 154 10.89 -1.81 -8.02
C ARG A 154 10.76 -2.80 -6.85
N SER A 155 11.41 -2.55 -5.72
CA SER A 155 11.43 -3.49 -4.60
C SER A 155 11.60 -2.77 -3.27
N ASN A 156 11.12 -3.39 -2.18
CA ASN A 156 11.29 -2.89 -0.80
C ASN A 156 12.76 -2.70 -0.43
N LYS A 157 13.63 -3.62 -0.87
CA LYS A 157 15.07 -3.48 -0.68
C LYS A 157 15.63 -2.18 -1.26
N ARG A 158 15.21 -1.81 -2.48
CA ARG A 158 15.61 -0.53 -3.07
C ARG A 158 14.96 0.66 -2.37
N ALA A 159 13.70 0.56 -1.99
CA ALA A 159 13.02 1.60 -1.23
C ALA A 159 13.76 1.87 0.09
N ASN A 160 14.17 0.84 0.83
CA ASN A 160 14.98 0.98 2.04
C ASN A 160 16.32 1.69 1.81
N ILE A 161 17.01 1.38 0.70
CA ILE A 161 18.25 2.07 0.33
C ILE A 161 17.99 3.56 0.10
N TYR A 162 16.93 3.92 -0.65
CA TYR A 162 16.55 5.32 -0.86
C TYR A 162 16.11 6.01 0.42
N ASN A 163 15.26 5.37 1.22
CA ASN A 163 14.80 5.92 2.50
C ASN A 163 15.98 6.24 3.42
N ASN A 164 16.94 5.31 3.57
CA ASN A 164 18.12 5.54 4.38
C ASN A 164 19.01 6.65 3.82
N GLY A 165 19.17 6.70 2.48
CA GLY A 165 19.91 7.77 1.81
C GLY A 165 19.27 9.15 1.99
N ILE A 166 17.96 9.25 1.83
CA ILE A 166 17.18 10.47 2.05
C ILE A 166 17.27 10.91 3.51
N ARG A 167 17.01 9.98 4.44
CA ARG A 167 17.08 10.29 5.88
C ARG A 167 18.46 10.83 6.28
N SER A 168 19.54 10.17 5.87
CA SER A 168 20.89 10.55 6.30
C SER A 168 21.46 11.76 5.56
N ARG A 169 21.22 11.92 4.25
CA ARG A 169 21.87 12.93 3.41
C ARG A 169 21.05 14.19 3.20
N ILE A 170 19.73 14.09 3.20
CA ILE A 170 18.83 15.21 2.93
C ILE A 170 18.16 15.68 4.24
N LEU A 171 17.64 14.73 5.03
CA LEU A 171 16.91 15.08 6.26
C LEU A 171 17.80 15.14 7.52
N TRP A 172 19.09 14.78 7.40
CA TRP A 172 20.08 14.80 8.49
C TRP A 172 19.63 14.01 9.72
N ARG A 173 18.98 12.85 9.50
CA ARG A 173 18.46 11.95 10.54
C ARG A 173 19.39 10.74 10.66
N GLU A 174 20.10 10.64 11.76
CA GLU A 174 21.12 9.58 11.97
C GLU A 174 20.59 8.42 12.82
N ASP A 175 19.65 8.70 13.76
CA ASP A 175 19.08 7.65 14.59
C ASP A 175 18.18 6.71 13.79
N GLU A 176 17.97 5.49 14.29
CA GLU A 176 17.10 4.49 13.66
C GLU A 176 15.67 5.00 13.47
N LEU A 177 15.17 5.81 14.42
CA LEU A 177 13.87 6.44 14.40
C LEU A 177 13.98 7.86 14.94
N ASN A 178 13.58 8.86 14.17
CA ASN A 178 13.61 10.26 14.55
C ASN A 178 12.20 10.88 14.58
N THR A 179 12.05 11.89 15.42
CA THR A 179 10.89 12.78 15.31
C THR A 179 10.82 13.39 13.90
N GLY A 180 9.64 13.42 13.33
CA GLY A 180 9.37 13.85 11.94
C GLY A 180 9.55 12.75 10.89
N ASP A 181 9.96 11.52 11.26
CA ASP A 181 9.95 10.41 10.29
C ASP A 181 8.52 10.13 9.84
N LEU A 182 8.36 9.91 8.53
CA LEU A 182 7.13 9.42 7.94
C LEU A 182 7.19 7.90 7.88
N LEU A 183 6.21 7.26 8.48
CA LEU A 183 6.08 5.80 8.54
C LEU A 183 4.85 5.36 7.75
N MET A 184 4.94 4.20 7.13
CA MET A 184 3.80 3.52 6.53
C MET A 184 3.45 2.29 7.37
N VAL A 185 2.17 2.13 7.69
CA VAL A 185 1.67 0.97 8.43
C VAL A 185 1.72 -0.27 7.54
N ALA A 186 2.40 -1.30 7.98
CA ALA A 186 2.60 -2.53 7.22
C ALA A 186 1.53 -3.61 7.46
N LYS A 187 0.67 -3.44 8.46
CA LYS A 187 -0.38 -4.41 8.83
C LYS A 187 -1.51 -3.71 9.57
N ASN A 188 -2.77 -4.11 9.29
CA ASN A 188 -3.93 -3.62 10.02
C ASN A 188 -3.78 -3.84 11.53
N ASN A 189 -4.15 -2.83 12.30
CA ASN A 189 -4.16 -2.89 13.75
C ASN A 189 -5.47 -2.33 14.30
N TYR A 190 -6.14 -3.12 15.13
CA TYR A 190 -7.43 -2.79 15.75
C TYR A 190 -7.30 -2.48 17.25
N TYR A 191 -6.15 -2.82 17.85
CA TYR A 191 -5.95 -2.72 19.30
C TYR A 191 -5.77 -1.28 19.78
N TRP A 192 -4.93 -0.49 19.09
CA TRP A 192 -4.59 0.86 19.53
C TRP A 192 -5.74 1.86 19.40
N THR A 193 -6.71 1.56 18.56
CA THR A 193 -7.87 2.43 18.26
C THR A 193 -9.15 2.00 18.94
N GLU A 194 -9.17 0.87 19.67
CA GLU A 194 -10.38 0.30 20.30
C GLU A 194 -11.19 1.32 21.15
N LYS A 195 -10.51 2.30 21.75
CA LYS A 195 -11.12 3.33 22.60
C LYS A 195 -11.18 4.71 21.95
N GLN A 196 -10.81 4.81 20.69
CA GLN A 196 -10.78 6.07 19.95
C GLN A 196 -12.07 6.22 19.15
N LYS A 197 -12.47 7.47 18.90
CA LYS A 197 -13.64 7.80 18.09
C LYS A 197 -13.26 8.33 16.72
N GLU A 198 -12.04 8.80 16.61
CA GLU A 198 -11.47 9.47 15.45
C GLU A 198 -11.03 8.47 14.38
N MET A 199 -10.71 7.24 14.78
CA MET A 199 -10.20 6.18 13.91
C MET A 199 -10.69 4.82 14.41
N ASP A 200 -11.40 4.06 13.57
CA ASP A 200 -11.92 2.74 13.93
C ASP A 200 -10.80 1.67 14.01
N PHE A 201 -9.83 1.75 13.11
CA PHE A 201 -8.63 0.91 13.10
C PHE A 201 -7.54 1.58 12.28
N ILE A 202 -6.29 1.14 12.48
CA ILE A 202 -5.16 1.59 11.68
C ILE A 202 -5.02 0.64 10.48
N ALA A 203 -5.22 1.14 9.27
CA ALA A 203 -5.16 0.33 8.06
C ALA A 203 -3.72 0.11 7.58
N ASN A 204 -3.48 -1.03 6.93
CA ASN A 204 -2.29 -1.23 6.13
C ASN A 204 -2.23 -0.18 5.01
N GLY A 205 -1.09 0.48 4.84
CA GLY A 205 -0.90 1.57 3.89
C GLY A 205 -1.13 2.97 4.47
N GLU A 206 -1.75 3.09 5.65
CA GLU A 206 -1.85 4.39 6.35
C GLU A 206 -0.48 4.99 6.60
N THR A 207 -0.39 6.31 6.50
CA THR A 207 0.83 7.06 6.80
C THR A 207 0.73 7.76 8.16
N ALA A 208 1.82 7.76 8.90
CA ALA A 208 1.90 8.43 10.19
C ALA A 208 3.24 9.16 10.36
N VAL A 209 3.20 10.33 10.97
CA VAL A 209 4.39 11.12 11.32
C VAL A 209 4.78 10.82 12.77
N VAL A 210 6.04 10.51 13.00
CA VAL A 210 6.58 10.35 14.37
C VAL A 210 6.68 11.71 15.03
N ARG A 211 5.81 11.99 15.98
CA ARG A 211 5.85 13.25 16.76
C ARG A 211 6.79 13.18 17.95
N ARG A 212 6.91 11.99 18.53
CA ARG A 212 7.77 11.78 19.70
C ARG A 212 8.25 10.34 19.80
N VAL A 213 9.52 10.16 20.13
CA VAL A 213 10.09 8.88 20.55
C VAL A 213 10.38 9.01 22.06
N ARG A 214 9.78 8.15 22.89
CA ARG A 214 9.89 8.25 24.36
C ARG A 214 10.91 7.29 24.92
N ARG A 215 10.83 6.02 24.53
CA ARG A 215 11.63 4.93 25.09
C ARG A 215 11.80 3.84 24.07
N THR A 216 12.99 3.30 23.99
CA THR A 216 13.27 2.05 23.28
C THR A 216 13.53 0.94 24.31
N ARG A 217 13.09 -0.28 23.99
CA ARG A 217 13.28 -1.47 24.84
C ARG A 217 13.40 -2.72 23.99
N GLU A 218 14.09 -3.70 24.52
CA GLU A 218 14.17 -5.03 23.94
C GLU A 218 13.33 -6.00 24.78
N LEU A 219 12.39 -6.69 24.13
CA LEU A 219 11.53 -7.72 24.72
C LEU A 219 11.40 -8.87 23.75
N TYR A 220 11.51 -10.10 24.26
CA TYR A 220 11.36 -11.33 23.48
C TYR A 220 12.31 -11.44 22.27
N GLY A 221 13.47 -10.79 22.36
CA GLY A 221 14.45 -10.74 21.27
C GLY A 221 14.06 -9.82 20.11
N PHE A 222 13.12 -8.89 20.35
CA PHE A 222 12.72 -7.83 19.43
C PHE A 222 12.85 -6.47 20.08
N ARG A 223 13.06 -5.43 19.25
CA ARG A 223 13.23 -4.04 19.69
C ARG A 223 11.96 -3.25 19.45
N PHE A 224 11.51 -2.57 20.48
CA PHE A 224 10.30 -1.76 20.45
C PHE A 224 10.62 -0.31 20.81
N ALA A 225 9.85 0.62 20.26
CA ALA A 225 9.85 2.01 20.65
C ALA A 225 8.45 2.47 21.07
N ASP A 226 8.36 3.11 22.23
CA ASP A 226 7.15 3.82 22.66
C ASP A 226 7.13 5.18 21.94
N VAL A 227 6.12 5.44 21.13
CA VAL A 227 6.05 6.63 20.28
C VAL A 227 4.69 7.32 20.37
N THR A 228 4.68 8.59 19.99
CA THR A 228 3.46 9.31 19.62
C THR A 228 3.48 9.46 18.10
N LEU A 229 2.48 8.91 17.43
CA LEU A 229 2.25 8.99 15.99
C LEU A 229 1.13 9.98 15.71
N GLU A 230 1.28 10.77 14.68
CA GLU A 230 0.23 11.63 14.14
C GLU A 230 -0.21 11.10 12.78
N PHE A 231 -1.52 11.00 12.58
CA PHE A 231 -2.13 10.57 11.35
C PHE A 231 -2.73 11.78 10.61
N PRO A 232 -2.06 12.30 9.55
CA PRO A 232 -2.50 13.50 8.84
C PRO A 232 -3.89 13.36 8.22
N ASP A 233 -4.21 12.20 7.65
CA ASP A 233 -5.49 11.93 6.99
C ASP A 233 -6.68 11.89 7.98
N TYR A 234 -6.41 11.83 9.29
CA TYR A 234 -7.40 11.84 10.36
C TYR A 234 -7.34 13.14 11.18
N ASN A 235 -7.29 14.29 10.50
CA ASN A 235 -7.22 15.61 11.12
C ASN A 235 -6.05 15.77 12.11
N ASN A 236 -4.89 15.20 11.77
CA ASN A 236 -3.69 15.17 12.61
C ASN A 236 -3.93 14.50 13.97
N PHE A 237 -4.74 13.45 13.99
CA PHE A 237 -5.00 12.68 15.20
C PHE A 237 -3.72 12.06 15.75
N GLU A 238 -3.42 12.31 17.05
CA GLU A 238 -2.27 11.75 17.73
C GLU A 238 -2.60 10.48 18.49
N LEU A 239 -1.78 9.45 18.33
CA LEU A 239 -1.93 8.16 18.95
C LEU A 239 -0.63 7.71 19.61
N GLU A 240 -0.70 7.27 20.88
CA GLU A 240 0.41 6.60 21.55
C GLU A 240 0.42 5.11 21.19
N ALA A 241 1.53 4.62 20.67
CA ALA A 241 1.66 3.25 20.22
C ALA A 241 3.07 2.69 20.48
N ASN A 242 3.20 1.37 20.34
CA ASN A 242 4.48 0.69 20.30
C ASN A 242 4.84 0.33 18.86
N LEU A 243 6.00 0.76 18.40
CA LEU A 243 6.58 0.37 17.13
C LEU A 243 7.51 -0.80 17.30
N LEU A 244 7.45 -1.75 16.38
CA LEU A 244 8.42 -2.82 16.24
C LEU A 244 9.56 -2.35 15.33
N LEU A 245 10.69 -1.95 15.91
CA LEU A 245 11.81 -1.34 15.19
C LEU A 245 12.44 -2.28 14.16
N ASP A 246 12.44 -3.59 14.42
CA ASP A 246 13.02 -4.59 13.52
C ASP A 246 12.31 -4.66 12.16
N THR A 247 11.11 -4.10 12.04
CA THR A 247 10.39 -3.99 10.76
C THR A 247 10.82 -2.79 9.91
N LEU A 248 11.44 -1.76 10.48
CA LEU A 248 11.79 -0.51 9.77
C LEU A 248 12.82 -0.74 8.66
N HIS A 249 13.67 -1.74 8.80
CA HIS A 249 14.75 -2.05 7.86
C HIS A 249 14.57 -3.40 7.17
N SER A 250 13.41 -4.04 7.36
CA SER A 250 13.10 -5.31 6.71
C SER A 250 12.87 -5.13 5.21
N ASP A 251 13.45 -6.01 4.39
CA ASP A 251 13.15 -6.10 2.97
C ASP A 251 11.75 -6.71 2.72
N ALA A 252 11.15 -7.32 3.74
CA ALA A 252 9.79 -7.85 3.71
C ALA A 252 8.78 -6.75 4.10
N PRO A 253 7.55 -6.79 3.55
CA PRO A 253 6.52 -5.80 3.87
C PRO A 253 6.02 -5.88 5.33
N ALA A 254 6.29 -6.96 6.04
CA ALA A 254 5.95 -7.16 7.44
C ALA A 254 6.94 -8.15 8.08
N LEU A 255 6.81 -8.35 9.39
CA LEU A 255 7.60 -9.35 10.12
C LEU A 255 7.39 -10.74 9.48
N PRO A 256 8.47 -11.48 9.16
CA PRO A 256 8.37 -12.85 8.64
C PRO A 256 7.49 -13.74 9.53
N LYS A 257 6.74 -14.68 8.93
CA LYS A 257 5.82 -15.53 9.67
C LYS A 257 6.48 -16.23 10.85
N ALA A 258 7.68 -16.80 10.66
CA ALA A 258 8.41 -17.48 11.72
C ALA A 258 8.73 -16.56 12.91
N ASP A 259 9.10 -15.32 12.67
CA ASP A 259 9.37 -14.34 13.72
C ASP A 259 8.08 -13.84 14.38
N ASN A 260 7.01 -13.68 13.63
CA ASN A 260 5.70 -13.34 14.17
C ASN A 260 5.15 -14.45 15.05
N ASP A 261 5.27 -15.72 14.64
CA ASP A 261 4.87 -16.88 15.42
C ASP A 261 5.73 -16.99 16.69
N ARG A 262 7.06 -16.79 16.58
CA ARG A 262 7.96 -16.77 17.74
C ARG A 262 7.54 -15.71 18.76
N LEU A 263 7.33 -14.48 18.32
CA LEU A 263 6.88 -13.39 19.18
C LEU A 263 5.55 -13.75 19.86
N PHE A 264 4.57 -14.23 19.09
CA PHE A 264 3.24 -14.59 19.60
C PHE A 264 3.31 -15.67 20.67
N TYR A 265 4.03 -16.79 20.42
CA TYR A 265 4.12 -17.88 21.38
C TYR A 265 4.92 -17.50 22.63
N THR A 266 6.00 -16.71 22.49
CA THR A 266 6.79 -16.27 23.64
C THR A 266 5.97 -15.33 24.54
N VAL A 267 5.19 -14.43 23.96
CA VAL A 267 4.26 -13.59 24.72
C VAL A 267 3.18 -14.44 25.40
N LEU A 268 2.62 -15.42 24.68
CA LEU A 268 1.59 -16.30 25.22
C LEU A 268 2.09 -17.11 26.44
N GLU A 269 3.34 -17.59 26.39
CA GLU A 269 3.97 -18.29 27.51
C GLU A 269 4.11 -17.39 28.74
N ASP A 270 4.55 -16.13 28.57
CA ASP A 270 4.70 -15.18 29.67
C ASP A 270 3.37 -14.81 30.35
N TYR A 271 2.27 -14.90 29.62
CA TYR A 271 0.93 -14.57 30.13
C TYR A 271 0.04 -15.81 30.38
N ALA A 272 0.61 -17.02 30.30
CA ALA A 272 -0.15 -18.25 30.51
C ALA A 272 -0.70 -18.43 31.93
N ASP A 273 -0.15 -17.71 32.91
CA ASP A 273 -0.51 -17.78 34.33
C ASP A 273 -1.42 -16.61 34.81
N ILE A 274 -1.90 -15.76 33.88
CA ILE A 274 -2.80 -14.64 34.14
C ILE A 274 -4.19 -14.92 33.56
#